data_53a746aab83c92a28f0c858f6b3b7caa
#
_entry.id   53a746aab83c92a28f0c858f6b3b7caa
#
_cell.length_a   1.000
_cell.length_b   1.000
_cell.length_c   1.000
_cell.angle_alpha   90.00
_cell.angle_beta   90.00
_cell.angle_gamma   90.00
#
_symmetry.space_group_name_H-M   'P 1'
#
loop_
_entity.id
_entity.type
_entity.pdbx_description
1 polymer ?
#
loop_
_entity_poly.entity_id
_entity_poly.type
_entity_poly.pdbx_seq_one_letter_code
_entity_poly.pdbx_strand_id
1 'polypeptide(L)'
;MIKAVFFDIGGTVHIQDATPESDRDYKERLWRYLEEHGIRTADTPDELLEHINKGAKAYKAYTEEELIEIPADRIWQEFFLADFHIPAEKLAGLGEDLCYMFDRWRKHIVKREGLEETLKGLKDAGY
;
A
#
# COMPACT_ATOMS: atom_id res chain seq x y z
N MET A 1 -31.85 4.37 19.21
CA MET A 1 -31.17 3.12 19.64
C MET A 1 -30.18 2.75 18.57
N ILE A 2 -28.87 2.62 18.90
CA ILE A 2 -27.83 2.12 17.99
C ILE A 2 -28.06 0.63 17.76
N LYS A 3 -28.05 0.17 16.50
CA LYS A 3 -28.31 -1.24 16.15
C LYS A 3 -27.09 -1.95 15.54
N ALA A 4 -26.07 -1.20 15.18
CA ALA A 4 -24.83 -1.73 14.60
C ALA A 4 -23.68 -0.78 14.86
N VAL A 5 -22.47 -1.32 14.91
CA VAL A 5 -21.22 -0.57 15.01
C VAL A 5 -20.36 -0.98 13.80
N PHE A 6 -19.88 0.01 13.05
CA PHE A 6 -18.97 -0.19 11.92
C PHE A 6 -17.58 0.28 12.32
N PHE A 7 -16.59 -0.49 11.94
CA PHE A 7 -15.20 -0.15 12.18
C PHE A 7 -14.48 0.13 10.86
N ASP A 8 -13.69 1.18 10.83
CA ASP A 8 -12.62 1.30 9.86
C ASP A 8 -11.56 0.23 10.14
N ILE A 9 -10.84 -0.19 9.11
CA ILE A 9 -9.86 -1.29 9.23
C ILE A 9 -8.47 -0.75 9.52
N GLY A 10 -7.96 0.11 8.65
CA GLY A 10 -6.60 0.62 8.73
C GLY A 10 -6.39 1.59 9.89
N GLY A 11 -5.48 1.26 10.82
CA GLY A 11 -5.27 2.08 12.02
C GLY A 11 -6.31 1.91 13.12
N THR A 12 -7.43 1.25 12.86
CA THR A 12 -8.51 0.98 13.83
C THR A 12 -8.51 -0.49 14.27
N VAL A 13 -8.66 -1.42 13.35
CA VAL A 13 -8.67 -2.87 13.63
C VAL A 13 -7.23 -3.41 13.69
N HIS A 14 -6.37 -2.91 12.81
CA HIS A 14 -4.96 -3.28 12.80
C HIS A 14 -4.06 -2.06 12.56
N ILE A 15 -2.81 -2.19 12.97
CA ILE A 15 -1.74 -1.23 12.70
C ILE A 15 -0.87 -1.80 11.59
N GLN A 16 -0.42 -0.94 10.68
CA GLN A 16 0.45 -1.30 9.57
C GLN A 16 1.68 -0.39 9.60
N ASP A 17 2.85 -0.99 9.78
CA ASP A 17 4.11 -0.28 9.80
C ASP A 17 5.13 -0.95 8.87
N ALA A 18 5.87 -0.15 8.12
CA ALA A 18 7.06 -0.61 7.42
C ALA A 18 8.23 -0.68 8.41
N THR A 19 9.00 -1.76 8.34
CA THR A 19 10.23 -1.94 9.11
C THR A 19 11.43 -1.95 8.16
N PRO A 20 12.65 -1.69 8.65
CA PRO A 20 13.85 -1.82 7.81
C PRO A 20 14.02 -3.20 7.18
N GLU A 21 13.54 -4.25 7.85
CA GLU A 21 13.58 -5.62 7.35
C GLU A 21 12.54 -5.84 6.24
N SER A 22 11.29 -5.43 6.46
CA SER A 22 10.23 -5.54 5.45
C SER A 22 10.53 -4.66 4.22
N ASP A 23 11.10 -3.47 4.39
CA ASP A 23 11.54 -2.62 3.28
C ASP A 23 12.65 -3.28 2.46
N ARG A 24 13.60 -3.99 3.12
CA ARG A 24 14.67 -4.72 2.43
C ARG A 24 14.11 -5.83 1.54
N ASP A 25 13.24 -6.66 2.10
CA ASP A 25 12.63 -7.76 1.35
C ASP A 25 11.72 -7.26 0.24
N TYR A 26 10.95 -6.21 0.52
CA TYR A 26 10.03 -5.61 -0.44
C TYR A 26 10.76 -5.04 -1.67
N LYS A 27 11.79 -4.20 -1.47
CA LYS A 27 12.50 -3.55 -2.58
C LYS A 27 13.15 -4.55 -3.54
N GLU A 28 13.77 -5.62 -3.01
CA GLU A 28 14.38 -6.68 -3.79
C GLU A 28 13.35 -7.44 -4.64
N ARG A 29 12.20 -7.77 -4.04
CA ARG A 29 11.11 -8.47 -4.74
C ARG A 29 10.45 -7.59 -5.78
N LEU A 30 10.16 -6.34 -5.44
CA LEU A 30 9.55 -5.38 -6.37
C LEU A 30 10.45 -5.13 -7.58
N TRP A 31 11.75 -4.85 -7.33
CA TRP A 31 12.72 -4.60 -8.39
C TRP A 31 12.79 -5.78 -9.37
N ARG A 32 12.88 -7.00 -8.85
CA ARG A 32 12.90 -8.23 -9.64
C ARG A 32 11.59 -8.45 -10.40
N TYR A 33 10.45 -8.24 -9.75
CA TYR A 33 9.14 -8.35 -10.38
C TYR A 33 9.01 -7.41 -11.58
N LEU A 34 9.43 -6.16 -11.45
CA LEU A 34 9.38 -5.19 -12.54
C LEU A 34 10.29 -5.59 -13.70
N GLU A 35 11.50 -6.07 -13.41
CA GLU A 35 12.41 -6.57 -14.45
C GLU A 35 11.84 -7.79 -15.20
N GLU A 36 11.24 -8.74 -14.51
CA GLU A 36 10.58 -9.91 -15.10
C GLU A 36 9.43 -9.51 -16.05
N HIS A 37 8.80 -8.38 -15.82
CA HIS A 37 7.78 -7.81 -16.70
C HIS A 37 8.35 -6.84 -17.75
N GLY A 38 9.68 -6.80 -17.91
CA GLY A 38 10.35 -5.95 -18.89
C GLY A 38 10.22 -4.44 -18.58
N ILE A 39 10.00 -4.09 -17.32
CA ILE A 39 9.91 -2.72 -16.84
C ILE A 39 11.25 -2.35 -16.21
N ARG A 40 12.00 -1.51 -16.90
CA ARG A 40 13.25 -0.96 -16.37
C ARG A 40 12.97 0.26 -15.53
N THR A 41 13.54 0.26 -14.33
CA THR A 41 13.43 1.35 -13.35
C THR A 41 14.82 1.82 -12.90
N ALA A 42 15.09 1.85 -11.62
CA ALA A 42 16.36 2.22 -11.03
C ALA A 42 17.46 1.16 -11.24
N ASP A 43 18.72 1.54 -11.15
CA ASP A 43 19.86 0.62 -11.25
C ASP A 43 20.00 -0.27 -10.02
N THR A 44 19.42 0.13 -8.90
CA THR A 44 19.44 -0.63 -7.64
C THR A 44 18.08 -0.68 -6.96
N PRO A 45 17.80 -1.76 -6.17
CA PRO A 45 16.58 -1.83 -5.36
C PRO A 45 16.44 -0.69 -4.34
N ASP A 46 17.55 -0.16 -3.81
CA ASP A 46 17.55 0.96 -2.87
C ASP A 46 17.04 2.25 -3.54
N GLU A 47 17.56 2.56 -4.70
CA GLU A 47 17.13 3.70 -5.51
C GLU A 47 15.65 3.58 -5.90
N LEU A 48 15.21 2.39 -6.32
CA LEU A 48 13.79 2.14 -6.56
C LEU A 48 12.93 2.45 -5.33
N LEU A 49 13.35 1.99 -4.14
CA LEU A 49 12.61 2.24 -2.89
C LEU A 49 12.51 3.75 -2.57
N GLU A 50 13.54 4.54 -2.85
CA GLU A 50 13.51 5.99 -2.69
C GLU A 50 12.45 6.64 -3.59
N HIS A 51 12.38 6.23 -4.87
CA HIS A 51 11.34 6.69 -5.79
C HIS A 51 9.93 6.28 -5.34
N ILE A 52 9.75 5.02 -4.90
CA ILE A 52 8.49 4.56 -4.33
C ILE A 52 8.06 5.39 -3.13
N ASN A 53 8.99 5.71 -2.21
CA ASN A 53 8.70 6.55 -1.05
C ASN A 53 8.29 7.97 -1.42
N LYS A 54 8.96 8.56 -2.41
CA LYS A 54 8.61 9.86 -2.97
C LYS A 54 7.21 9.83 -3.59
N GLY A 55 6.95 8.82 -4.42
CA GLY A 55 5.65 8.63 -5.08
C GLY A 55 4.51 8.41 -4.08
N ALA A 56 4.73 7.62 -3.03
CA ALA A 56 3.74 7.39 -1.99
C ALA A 56 3.36 8.68 -1.24
N LYS A 57 4.34 9.55 -0.96
CA LYS A 57 4.08 10.87 -0.37
C LYS A 57 3.28 11.78 -1.31
N ALA A 58 3.63 11.78 -2.60
CA ALA A 58 2.94 12.57 -3.61
C ALA A 58 1.49 12.09 -3.80
N TYR A 59 1.27 10.78 -3.85
CA TYR A 59 -0.08 10.21 -3.95
C TYR A 59 -0.92 10.52 -2.71
N LYS A 60 -0.34 10.43 -1.52
CA LYS A 60 -1.03 10.81 -0.28
C LYS A 60 -1.47 12.28 -0.32
N ALA A 61 -0.59 13.20 -0.70
CA ALA A 61 -0.94 14.62 -0.84
C ALA A 61 -2.07 14.83 -1.86
N TYR A 62 -2.00 14.15 -3.01
CA TYR A 62 -3.05 14.19 -4.03
C TYR A 62 -4.41 13.73 -3.48
N THR A 63 -4.48 12.59 -2.78
CA THR A 63 -5.74 12.08 -2.23
C THR A 63 -6.31 12.96 -1.10
N GLU A 64 -5.45 13.63 -0.32
CA GLU A 64 -5.88 14.59 0.72
C GLU A 64 -6.43 15.88 0.12
N GLU A 65 -5.93 16.31 -1.04
CA GLU A 65 -6.39 17.53 -1.74
C GLU A 65 -7.65 17.28 -2.57
N GLU A 66 -7.62 16.23 -3.39
CA GLU A 66 -8.69 15.95 -4.36
C GLU A 66 -9.86 15.16 -3.76
N LEU A 67 -9.65 14.48 -2.62
CA LEU A 67 -10.63 13.62 -1.94
C LEU A 67 -11.18 12.50 -2.84
N ILE A 68 -10.36 12.03 -3.78
CA ILE A 68 -10.69 10.94 -4.72
C ILE A 68 -9.57 9.90 -4.75
N GLU A 69 -9.94 8.67 -5.10
CA GLU A 69 -9.01 7.60 -5.43
C GLU A 69 -9.01 7.35 -6.94
N ILE A 70 -7.88 6.94 -7.46
CA ILE A 70 -7.70 6.60 -8.87
C ILE A 70 -7.33 5.13 -9.03
N PRO A 71 -7.55 4.53 -10.22
CA PRO A 71 -7.20 3.12 -10.46
C PRO A 71 -5.73 2.80 -10.17
N ALA A 72 -5.48 1.58 -9.70
CA ALA A 72 -4.16 1.12 -9.29
C ALA A 72 -3.08 1.31 -10.37
N ASP A 73 -3.35 0.99 -11.63
CA ASP A 73 -2.41 1.19 -12.74
C ASP A 73 -1.97 2.66 -12.84
N ARG A 74 -2.92 3.61 -12.66
CA ARG A 74 -2.63 5.05 -12.67
C ARG A 74 -1.84 5.49 -11.44
N ILE A 75 -2.12 4.95 -10.25
CA ILE A 75 -1.35 5.24 -9.04
C ILE A 75 0.12 4.93 -9.28
N TRP A 76 0.39 3.75 -9.83
CA TRP A 76 1.76 3.32 -10.11
C TRP A 76 2.42 4.13 -11.21
N GLN A 77 1.71 4.42 -12.28
CA GLN A 77 2.24 5.19 -13.41
C GLN A 77 2.50 6.66 -13.05
N GLU A 78 1.52 7.32 -12.41
CA GLU A 78 1.53 8.76 -12.22
C GLU A 78 2.26 9.20 -10.95
N PHE A 79 2.45 8.28 -9.99
CA PHE A 79 3.07 8.60 -8.71
C PHE A 79 4.28 7.72 -8.39
N PHE A 80 4.10 6.42 -8.24
CA PHE A 80 5.15 5.56 -7.68
C PHE A 80 6.32 5.34 -8.65
N LEU A 81 6.04 5.23 -9.94
CA LEU A 81 7.02 5.05 -11.01
C LEU A 81 7.10 6.25 -11.96
N ALA A 82 6.56 7.41 -11.57
CA ALA A 82 6.46 8.60 -12.42
C ALA A 82 7.81 9.04 -13.00
N ASP A 83 8.87 8.99 -12.21
CA ASP A 83 10.22 9.43 -12.62
C ASP A 83 10.83 8.52 -13.71
N PHE A 84 10.32 7.32 -13.92
CA PHE A 84 10.82 6.36 -14.92
C PHE A 84 10.11 6.43 -16.27
N HIS A 85 9.05 7.23 -16.40
CA HIS A 85 8.29 7.47 -17.64
C HIS A 85 7.86 6.16 -18.35
N ILE A 86 7.38 5.19 -17.59
CA ILE A 86 6.99 3.87 -18.10
C ILE A 86 5.71 4.00 -18.94
N PRO A 87 5.69 3.46 -20.16
CA PRO A 87 4.49 3.44 -20.99
C PRO A 87 3.31 2.76 -20.29
N ALA A 88 2.10 3.34 -20.39
CA ALA A 88 0.91 2.85 -19.71
C ALA A 88 0.59 1.38 -20.05
N GLU A 89 0.82 1.00 -21.29
CA GLU A 89 0.61 -0.38 -21.76
C GLU A 89 1.49 -1.42 -21.05
N LYS A 90 2.64 -1.02 -20.52
CA LYS A 90 3.50 -1.91 -19.74
C LYS A 90 3.04 -2.11 -18.29
N LEU A 91 2.28 -1.17 -17.76
CA LEU A 91 1.72 -1.26 -16.41
C LEU A 91 0.29 -1.77 -16.42
N ALA A 92 -0.34 -1.84 -17.59
CA ALA A 92 -1.74 -2.26 -17.72
C ALA A 92 -1.96 -3.67 -17.13
N GLY A 93 -2.84 -3.75 -16.14
CA GLY A 93 -3.17 -4.97 -15.42
C GLY A 93 -2.19 -5.39 -14.33
N LEU A 94 -1.10 -4.63 -14.09
CA LEU A 94 -0.15 -4.92 -13.01
C LEU A 94 -0.44 -4.12 -11.73
N GLY A 95 -1.24 -3.06 -11.81
CA GLY A 95 -1.44 -2.13 -10.70
C GLY A 95 -1.94 -2.79 -9.42
N GLU A 96 -2.90 -3.71 -9.53
CA GLU A 96 -3.45 -4.43 -8.37
C GLU A 96 -2.39 -5.31 -7.69
N ASP A 97 -1.57 -6.03 -8.46
CA ASP A 97 -0.48 -6.85 -7.93
C ASP A 97 0.58 -5.96 -7.25
N LEU A 98 0.92 -4.84 -7.87
CA LEU A 98 1.87 -3.87 -7.31
C LEU A 98 1.33 -3.23 -6.02
N CYS A 99 0.05 -2.88 -5.96
CA CYS A 99 -0.60 -2.40 -4.73
C CYS A 99 -0.60 -3.48 -3.65
N TYR A 100 -0.92 -4.73 -4.02
CA TYR A 100 -0.88 -5.85 -3.08
C TYR A 100 0.54 -6.05 -2.50
N MET A 101 1.58 -6.02 -3.34
CA MET A 101 2.96 -6.11 -2.89
C MET A 101 3.32 -4.97 -1.93
N PHE A 102 2.94 -3.73 -2.26
CA PHE A 102 3.18 -2.57 -1.41
C PHE A 102 2.51 -2.72 -0.04
N ASP A 103 1.27 -3.18 0.00
CA ASP A 103 0.50 -3.28 1.23
C ASP A 103 0.81 -4.55 2.05
N ARG A 104 1.21 -5.65 1.42
CA ARG A 104 1.37 -6.95 2.09
C ARG A 104 2.81 -7.35 2.34
N TRP A 105 3.72 -7.01 1.44
CA TRP A 105 5.11 -7.40 1.61
C TRP A 105 5.93 -6.34 2.35
N ARG A 106 5.55 -5.08 2.18
CA ARG A 106 6.24 -3.96 2.81
C ARG A 106 5.77 -3.69 4.23
N LYS A 107 4.48 -3.85 4.49
CA LYS A 107 3.88 -3.49 5.78
C LYS A 107 3.74 -4.69 6.69
N HIS A 108 4.23 -4.56 7.91
CA HIS A 108 3.95 -5.49 8.99
C HIS A 108 2.57 -5.16 9.58
N ILE A 109 1.64 -6.12 9.50
CA ILE A 109 0.26 -5.95 9.97
C ILE A 109 0.12 -6.58 11.35
N VAL A 110 -0.21 -5.76 12.35
CA VAL A 110 -0.42 -6.19 13.73
C VAL A 110 -1.84 -5.88 14.17
N LYS A 111 -2.49 -6.85 14.81
CA LYS A 111 -3.79 -6.64 15.42
C LYS A 111 -3.69 -5.57 16.52
N ARG A 112 -4.66 -4.65 16.56
CA ARG A 112 -4.69 -3.62 17.58
C ARG A 112 -4.96 -4.23 18.96
N GLU A 113 -4.22 -3.75 19.95
CA GLU A 113 -4.44 -4.15 21.35
C GLU A 113 -5.87 -3.82 21.80
N GLY A 114 -6.48 -4.72 22.57
CA GLY A 114 -7.86 -4.56 23.07
C GLY A 114 -8.96 -4.83 22.04
N LEU A 115 -8.63 -5.17 20.77
CA LEU A 115 -9.63 -5.41 19.72
C LEU A 115 -10.58 -6.56 20.08
N GLU A 116 -10.06 -7.69 20.56
CA GLU A 116 -10.88 -8.88 20.86
C GLU A 116 -11.85 -8.60 22.01
N GLU A 117 -11.38 -7.95 23.07
CA GLU A 117 -12.23 -7.57 24.20
C GLU A 117 -13.31 -6.59 23.77
N THR A 118 -12.97 -5.61 22.93
CA THR A 118 -13.94 -4.64 22.39
C THR A 118 -15.02 -5.34 21.58
N LEU A 119 -14.64 -6.20 20.64
CA LEU A 119 -15.60 -6.94 19.80
C LEU A 119 -16.48 -7.87 20.63
N LYS A 120 -15.91 -8.55 21.63
CA LYS A 120 -16.67 -9.39 22.55
C LYS A 120 -17.65 -8.56 23.35
N GLY A 121 -17.21 -7.44 23.93
CA GLY A 121 -18.08 -6.55 24.70
C GLY A 121 -19.26 -6.02 23.88
N LEU A 122 -19.03 -5.63 22.61
CA LEU A 122 -20.09 -5.20 21.71
C LEU A 122 -21.07 -6.33 21.40
N LYS A 123 -20.57 -7.53 21.12
CA LYS A 123 -21.41 -8.71 20.89
C LYS A 123 -22.26 -9.06 22.11
N ASP A 124 -21.67 -9.03 23.32
CA ASP A 124 -22.38 -9.30 24.58
C ASP A 124 -23.44 -8.22 24.87
N ALA A 125 -23.23 -7.00 24.40
CA ALA A 125 -24.18 -5.88 24.48
C ALA A 125 -25.26 -5.91 23.37
N GLY A 126 -25.22 -6.89 22.46
CA GLY A 126 -26.26 -7.09 21.43
C GLY A 126 -26.06 -6.30 20.14
N TYR A 127 -24.81 -5.88 19.83
CA TYR A 127 -24.44 -5.20 18.58
C TYR A 127 -23.87 -6.17 17.55
#